data_cc24b7f147a12f2691b634e51d346cf4
#
_entry.id   cc24b7f147a12f2691b634e51d346cf4
#
_cell.length_a   1.000
_cell.length_b   1.000
_cell.length_c   1.000
_cell.angle_alpha   90.00
_cell.angle_beta   90.00
_cell.angle_gamma   90.00
#
_symmetry.space_group_name_H-M   'P 1'
#
loop_
_entity.id
_entity.type
_entity.pdbx_description
1 polymer ?
#
loop_
_entity_poly.entity_id
_entity_poly.type
_entity_poly.pdbx_seq_one_letter_code
_entity_poly.pdbx_strand_id
1 'polypeptide(L)'
;MKKTDKGVSLLEVLLVIGIMVMVIPKVYENIENHLNNVRWQNAAEHANTYNTAVRNYVADNASTLLAGSLPKTITPATLIQKGYLKSGFSESNFGQSYITGIAKNSKTSRLEALTCSNGGQSLSEAGMRSVACMIEGL
;
A
#
# COMPACT_ATOMS: atom_id res chain seq x y z
N MET A 1 64.95 -10.80 -5.78
CA MET A 1 63.78 -10.18 -6.43
C MET A 1 63.23 -9.08 -5.51
N LYS A 2 63.46 -7.82 -5.84
CA LYS A 2 62.87 -6.69 -5.12
C LYS A 2 61.40 -6.65 -5.45
N LYS A 3 60.51 -6.94 -4.46
CA LYS A 3 59.11 -6.56 -4.54
C LYS A 3 59.04 -5.05 -4.57
N THR A 4 58.71 -4.49 -5.71
CA THR A 4 58.30 -3.10 -5.84
C THR A 4 56.90 -3.02 -5.23
N ASP A 5 56.84 -2.62 -3.97
CA ASP A 5 55.59 -2.14 -3.39
C ASP A 5 55.22 -0.87 -4.15
N LYS A 6 54.34 -1.02 -5.14
CA LYS A 6 53.73 0.13 -5.79
C LYS A 6 52.78 0.74 -4.77
N GLY A 7 53.27 1.72 -4.04
CA GLY A 7 52.42 2.56 -3.21
C GLY A 7 51.36 3.18 -4.10
N VAL A 8 50.10 3.03 -3.69
CA VAL A 8 48.96 3.67 -4.36
C VAL A 8 49.24 5.16 -4.39
N SER A 9 49.31 5.76 -5.58
CA SER A 9 49.55 7.20 -5.73
C SER A 9 48.43 7.99 -5.08
N LEU A 10 48.78 9.09 -4.39
CA LEU A 10 47.77 10.01 -3.82
C LEU A 10 46.75 10.48 -4.86
N LEU A 11 47.19 10.65 -6.10
CA LEU A 11 46.32 10.99 -7.24
C LEU A 11 45.33 9.89 -7.55
N GLU A 12 45.71 8.63 -7.42
CA GLU A 12 44.84 7.46 -7.67
C GLU A 12 43.74 7.35 -6.59
N VAL A 13 44.08 7.64 -5.33
CA VAL A 13 43.13 7.69 -4.22
C VAL A 13 42.15 8.86 -4.41
N LEU A 14 42.64 10.04 -4.79
CA LEU A 14 41.79 11.19 -5.07
C LEU A 14 40.84 10.95 -6.24
N LEU A 15 41.27 10.25 -7.28
CA LEU A 15 40.46 9.90 -8.44
C LEU A 15 39.34 8.92 -8.03
N VAL A 16 39.65 7.91 -7.22
CA VAL A 16 38.65 6.96 -6.70
C VAL A 16 37.62 7.66 -5.82
N ILE A 17 38.03 8.55 -4.92
CA ILE A 17 37.13 9.33 -4.08
C ILE A 17 36.23 10.24 -4.96
N GLY A 18 36.80 10.88 -5.97
CA GLY A 18 36.05 11.73 -6.90
C GLY A 18 34.96 10.97 -7.65
N ILE A 19 35.24 9.74 -8.10
CA ILE A 19 34.24 8.89 -8.74
C ILE A 19 33.17 8.45 -7.73
N MET A 20 33.56 8.06 -6.52
CA MET A 20 32.60 7.67 -5.47
C MET A 20 31.63 8.78 -5.12
N VAL A 21 32.10 10.02 -4.99
CA VAL A 21 31.24 11.17 -4.69
C VAL A 21 30.20 11.43 -5.79
N MET A 22 30.52 11.11 -7.05
CA MET A 22 29.57 11.25 -8.16
C MET A 22 28.55 10.09 -8.25
N VAL A 23 28.95 8.89 -7.88
CA VAL A 23 28.11 7.68 -8.03
C VAL A 23 27.17 7.48 -6.85
N ILE A 24 27.62 7.77 -5.63
CA ILE A 24 26.85 7.56 -4.41
C ILE A 24 25.46 8.22 -4.44
N PRO A 25 25.29 9.51 -4.82
CA PRO A 25 23.98 10.13 -4.83
C PRO A 25 22.99 9.44 -5.76
N LYS A 26 23.43 9.00 -6.94
CA LYS A 26 22.57 8.27 -7.90
C LYS A 26 22.12 6.91 -7.40
N VAL A 27 22.98 6.22 -6.67
CA VAL A 27 22.65 4.92 -6.05
C VAL A 27 21.61 5.12 -4.95
N TYR A 28 21.76 6.13 -4.10
CA TYR A 28 20.80 6.44 -3.05
C TYR A 28 19.42 6.80 -3.61
N GLU A 29 19.35 7.63 -4.64
CA GLU A 29 18.10 8.02 -5.30
C GLU A 29 17.36 6.79 -5.88
N ASN A 30 18.09 5.88 -6.52
CA ASN A 30 17.51 4.65 -7.05
C ASN A 30 16.97 3.73 -5.95
N ILE A 31 17.69 3.61 -4.82
CA ILE A 31 17.25 2.81 -3.67
C ILE A 31 15.99 3.40 -3.06
N GLU A 32 15.94 4.71 -2.88
CA GLU A 32 14.78 5.39 -2.31
C GLU A 32 13.53 5.23 -3.19
N ASN A 33 13.68 5.39 -4.49
CA ASN A 33 12.60 5.17 -5.45
C ASN A 33 12.10 3.70 -5.43
N HIS A 34 13.02 2.75 -5.34
CA HIS A 34 12.66 1.33 -5.24
C HIS A 34 11.91 1.03 -3.94
N LEU A 35 12.38 1.54 -2.81
CA LEU A 35 11.71 1.37 -1.51
C LEU A 35 10.31 1.99 -1.51
N ASN A 36 10.14 3.17 -2.10
CA ASN A 36 8.84 3.81 -2.21
C ASN A 36 7.88 2.99 -3.07
N ASN A 37 8.34 2.45 -4.20
CA ASN A 37 7.53 1.58 -5.04
C ASN A 37 7.07 0.32 -4.30
N VAL A 38 7.95 -0.34 -3.55
CA VAL A 38 7.59 -1.50 -2.72
C VAL A 38 6.57 -1.13 -1.64
N ARG A 39 6.74 0.01 -0.99
CA ARG A 39 5.77 0.49 0.01
C ARG A 39 4.40 0.75 -0.59
N TRP A 40 4.33 1.36 -1.79
CA TRP A 40 3.07 1.61 -2.49
C TRP A 40 2.40 0.31 -2.95
N GLN A 41 3.18 -0.66 -3.44
CA GLN A 41 2.66 -1.98 -3.78
C GLN A 41 2.05 -2.68 -2.57
N ASN A 42 2.75 -2.68 -1.44
CA ASN A 42 2.24 -3.27 -0.21
C ASN A 42 0.95 -2.58 0.28
N ALA A 43 0.87 -1.26 0.17
CA ALA A 43 -0.33 -0.52 0.53
C ALA A 43 -1.52 -0.87 -0.40
N ALA A 44 -1.26 -0.98 -1.70
CA ALA A 44 -2.28 -1.37 -2.68
C ALA A 44 -2.77 -2.81 -2.46
N GLU A 45 -1.86 -3.75 -2.21
CA GLU A 45 -2.20 -5.14 -1.91
C GLU A 45 -3.01 -5.25 -0.62
N HIS A 46 -2.65 -4.47 0.40
CA HIS A 46 -3.40 -4.41 1.65
C HIS A 46 -4.83 -3.89 1.44
N ALA A 47 -4.99 -2.81 0.66
CA ALA A 47 -6.29 -2.27 0.29
C ALA A 47 -7.12 -3.26 -0.55
N ASN A 48 -6.50 -3.95 -1.49
CA ASN A 48 -7.14 -4.97 -2.31
C ASN A 48 -7.63 -6.15 -1.48
N THR A 49 -6.85 -6.60 -0.52
CA THR A 49 -7.22 -7.66 0.42
C THR A 49 -8.48 -7.27 1.19
N TYR A 50 -8.51 -6.05 1.71
CA TYR A 50 -9.68 -5.53 2.42
C TYR A 50 -10.91 -5.41 1.49
N ASN A 51 -10.76 -4.83 0.31
CA ASN A 51 -11.86 -4.68 -0.66
C ASN A 51 -12.42 -6.03 -1.11
N THR A 52 -11.58 -7.03 -1.31
CA THR A 52 -12.01 -8.38 -1.64
C THR A 52 -12.83 -8.99 -0.50
N ALA A 53 -12.42 -8.82 0.73
CA ALA A 53 -13.15 -9.28 1.90
C ALA A 53 -14.52 -8.58 2.01
N VAL A 54 -14.59 -7.27 1.76
CA VAL A 54 -15.84 -6.52 1.72
C VAL A 54 -16.78 -7.03 0.63
N ARG A 55 -16.25 -7.25 -0.58
CA ARG A 55 -17.06 -7.78 -1.71
C ARG A 55 -17.64 -9.16 -1.37
N ASN A 56 -16.84 -10.06 -0.83
CA ASN A 56 -17.29 -11.39 -0.42
C ASN A 56 -18.35 -11.29 0.67
N TYR A 57 -18.14 -10.45 1.68
CA TYR A 57 -19.11 -10.21 2.74
C TYR A 57 -20.44 -9.68 2.20
N VAL A 58 -20.40 -8.69 1.30
CA VAL A 58 -21.61 -8.12 0.70
C VAL A 58 -22.35 -9.14 -0.18
N ALA A 59 -21.60 -9.92 -0.97
CA ALA A 59 -22.18 -10.96 -1.81
C ALA A 59 -22.89 -12.04 -1.00
N ASP A 60 -22.25 -12.54 0.04
CA ASP A 60 -22.79 -13.62 0.88
C ASP A 60 -23.97 -13.17 1.75
N ASN A 61 -24.00 -11.90 2.14
CA ASN A 61 -25.01 -11.33 3.03
C ASN A 61 -25.97 -10.38 2.32
N ALA A 62 -26.03 -10.38 1.00
CA ALA A 62 -26.82 -9.41 0.22
C ALA A 62 -28.30 -9.39 0.63
N SER A 63 -28.94 -10.54 0.79
CA SER A 63 -30.34 -10.66 1.20
C SER A 63 -30.59 -10.09 2.60
N THR A 64 -29.68 -10.40 3.54
CA THR A 64 -29.76 -9.93 4.93
C THR A 64 -29.52 -8.42 5.02
N LEU A 65 -28.60 -7.90 4.22
CA LEU A 65 -28.30 -6.47 4.15
C LEU A 65 -29.46 -5.68 3.53
N LEU A 66 -30.12 -6.22 2.51
CA LEU A 66 -31.27 -5.59 1.87
C LEU A 66 -32.54 -5.58 2.78
N ALA A 67 -32.65 -6.61 3.62
CA ALA A 67 -33.74 -6.72 4.59
C ALA A 67 -33.48 -5.91 5.88
N GLY A 68 -32.22 -5.54 6.13
CA GLY A 68 -31.82 -4.80 7.33
C GLY A 68 -31.94 -3.28 7.19
N SER A 69 -31.58 -2.57 8.26
CA SER A 69 -31.48 -1.12 8.24
C SER A 69 -30.18 -0.69 7.56
N LEU A 70 -30.32 0.09 6.49
CA LEU A 70 -29.19 0.73 5.78
C LEU A 70 -29.28 2.26 5.99
N PRO A 71 -28.18 2.99 6.01
CA PRO A 71 -26.79 2.60 5.75
C PRO A 71 -26.13 1.83 6.91
N LYS A 72 -25.20 0.95 6.60
CA LYS A 72 -24.44 0.15 7.58
C LYS A 72 -22.94 0.36 7.39
N THR A 73 -22.24 0.54 8.49
CA THR A 73 -20.77 0.67 8.49
C THR A 73 -20.11 -0.64 8.84
N ILE A 74 -19.08 -1.00 8.09
CA ILE A 74 -18.28 -2.20 8.29
C ILE A 74 -16.83 -1.78 8.55
N THR A 75 -16.23 -2.38 9.57
CA THR A 75 -14.84 -2.20 9.96
C THR A 75 -14.05 -3.49 9.75
N PRO A 76 -12.69 -3.44 9.71
CA PRO A 76 -11.87 -4.65 9.65
C PRO A 76 -12.20 -5.65 10.76
N ALA A 77 -12.48 -5.16 11.97
CA ALA A 77 -12.86 -6.03 13.10
C ALA A 77 -14.11 -6.86 12.82
N THR A 78 -15.11 -6.26 12.17
CA THR A 78 -16.34 -6.97 11.78
C THR A 78 -16.05 -8.07 10.76
N LEU A 79 -15.18 -7.81 9.78
CA LEU A 79 -14.80 -8.79 8.76
C LEU A 79 -13.95 -9.92 9.34
N ILE A 80 -13.09 -9.63 10.32
CA ILE A 80 -12.32 -10.65 11.04
C ILE A 80 -13.26 -11.56 11.84
N GLN A 81 -14.21 -11.00 12.59
CA GLN A 81 -15.19 -11.77 13.36
C GLN A 81 -16.04 -12.70 12.46
N LYS A 82 -16.35 -12.25 11.26
CA LYS A 82 -17.14 -13.01 10.28
C LYS A 82 -16.30 -13.98 9.43
N GLY A 83 -14.98 -13.99 9.58
CA GLY A 83 -14.07 -14.89 8.88
C GLY A 83 -13.70 -14.48 7.45
N TYR A 84 -14.01 -13.27 7.04
CA TYR A 84 -13.62 -12.75 5.70
C TYR A 84 -12.22 -12.15 5.65
N LEU A 85 -11.67 -11.78 6.81
CA LEU A 85 -10.28 -11.34 6.96
C LEU A 85 -9.55 -12.20 7.99
N LYS A 86 -8.26 -12.36 7.81
CA LYS A 86 -7.39 -13.04 8.77
C LYS A 86 -7.31 -12.25 10.08
N SER A 87 -7.20 -12.95 11.19
CA SER A 87 -7.12 -12.36 12.53
C SER A 87 -5.92 -11.43 12.76
N GLY A 88 -4.89 -11.51 11.90
CA GLY A 88 -3.72 -10.63 11.92
C GLY A 88 -3.81 -9.42 11.00
N PHE A 89 -4.96 -9.17 10.35
CA PHE A 89 -5.12 -7.99 9.51
C PHE A 89 -5.13 -6.74 10.37
N SER A 90 -4.15 -5.88 10.14
CA SER A 90 -3.94 -4.63 10.87
C SER A 90 -3.93 -3.44 9.91
N GLU A 91 -3.46 -2.30 10.38
CA GLU A 91 -3.25 -1.12 9.55
C GLU A 91 -2.23 -1.37 8.42
N SER A 92 -2.34 -0.60 7.34
CA SER A 92 -1.37 -0.63 6.25
C SER A 92 0.04 -0.21 6.73
N ASN A 93 1.04 -0.42 5.90
CA ASN A 93 2.42 0.05 6.18
C ASN A 93 2.55 1.59 6.33
N PHE A 94 1.49 2.34 5.99
CA PHE A 94 1.37 3.79 6.27
C PHE A 94 0.50 4.08 7.50
N GLY A 95 0.10 3.08 8.28
CA GLY A 95 -0.75 3.24 9.46
C GLY A 95 -2.21 3.61 9.14
N GLN A 96 -2.67 3.33 7.92
CA GLN A 96 -4.04 3.60 7.50
C GLN A 96 -4.94 2.43 7.83
N SER A 97 -6.10 2.72 8.40
CA SER A 97 -7.20 1.77 8.58
C SER A 97 -8.32 2.03 7.56
N TYR A 98 -9.20 1.06 7.38
CA TYR A 98 -10.28 1.16 6.41
C TYR A 98 -11.64 1.13 7.09
N ILE A 99 -12.58 1.87 6.53
CA ILE A 99 -13.99 1.88 6.93
C ILE A 99 -14.83 1.79 5.66
N THR A 100 -15.79 0.89 5.64
CA THR A 100 -16.71 0.74 4.50
C THR A 100 -18.14 1.08 4.91
N GLY A 101 -18.75 2.01 4.21
CA GLY A 101 -20.17 2.28 4.28
C GLY A 101 -20.92 1.50 3.21
N ILE A 102 -21.97 0.79 3.60
CA ILE A 102 -22.87 0.08 2.68
C ILE A 102 -24.21 0.80 2.69
N ALA A 103 -24.69 1.14 1.51
CA ALA A 103 -25.98 1.77 1.31
C ALA A 103 -26.75 1.11 0.16
N LYS A 104 -28.05 1.29 0.13
CA LYS A 104 -28.88 0.88 -0.99
C LYS A 104 -29.08 2.06 -1.93
N ASN A 105 -28.75 1.87 -3.20
CA ASN A 105 -29.05 2.86 -4.22
C ASN A 105 -30.58 2.92 -4.44
N SER A 106 -31.18 4.09 -4.26
CA SER A 106 -32.59 4.29 -4.38
C SER A 106 -33.14 4.10 -5.81
N LYS A 107 -32.28 4.31 -6.82
CA LYS A 107 -32.68 4.19 -8.24
C LYS A 107 -32.54 2.76 -8.77
N THR A 108 -31.48 2.05 -8.40
CA THR A 108 -31.18 0.71 -8.94
C THR A 108 -31.55 -0.42 -7.98
N SER A 109 -31.93 -0.11 -6.73
CA SER A 109 -32.16 -1.06 -5.64
C SER A 109 -30.96 -1.99 -5.36
N ARG A 110 -29.77 -1.64 -5.84
CA ARG A 110 -28.53 -2.39 -5.61
C ARG A 110 -27.81 -1.89 -4.37
N LEU A 111 -27.06 -2.81 -3.74
CA LEU A 111 -26.13 -2.45 -2.67
C LEU A 111 -24.91 -1.78 -3.27
N GLU A 112 -24.53 -0.66 -2.69
CA GLU A 112 -23.29 0.06 -2.99
C GLU A 112 -22.43 0.09 -1.73
N ALA A 113 -21.14 -0.17 -1.91
CA ALA A 113 -20.16 -0.12 -0.84
C ALA A 113 -19.09 0.92 -1.19
N LEU A 114 -18.86 1.85 -0.28
CA LEU A 114 -17.81 2.85 -0.38
C LEU A 114 -16.79 2.60 0.73
N THR A 115 -15.56 2.31 0.33
CA THR A 115 -14.44 2.13 1.27
C THR A 115 -13.59 3.40 1.32
N CYS A 116 -13.37 3.90 2.53
CA CYS A 116 -12.49 5.02 2.79
C CYS A 116 -11.32 4.57 3.67
N SER A 117 -10.13 5.11 3.42
CA SER A 117 -8.99 5.00 4.33
C SER A 117 -9.04 6.13 5.36
N ASN A 118 -8.65 5.83 6.58
CA ASN A 118 -8.62 6.78 7.69
C ASN A 118 -7.33 6.64 8.49
N GLY A 119 -6.80 7.77 8.95
CA GLY A 119 -5.60 7.82 9.78
C GLY A 119 -4.30 7.60 8.99
N GLY A 120 -3.21 7.39 9.73
CA GLY A 120 -1.90 7.10 9.17
C GLY A 120 -1.19 8.30 8.55
N GLN A 121 -0.10 8.02 7.84
CA GLN A 121 0.68 9.00 7.11
C GLN A 121 0.00 9.34 5.77
N SER A 122 0.00 10.62 5.41
CA SER A 122 -0.47 11.04 4.10
C SER A 122 0.48 10.53 3.01
N LEU A 123 -0.08 9.94 1.98
CA LEU A 123 0.67 9.58 0.77
C LEU A 123 0.99 10.85 -0.03
N SER A 124 2.16 10.87 -0.66
CA SER A 124 2.45 11.88 -1.68
C SER A 124 1.48 11.76 -2.85
N GLU A 125 1.29 12.82 -3.62
CA GLU A 125 0.40 12.78 -4.80
C GLU A 125 0.79 11.66 -5.78
N ALA A 126 2.08 11.46 -6.01
CA ALA A 126 2.60 10.37 -6.83
C ALA A 126 2.26 8.99 -6.23
N GLY A 127 2.40 8.84 -4.89
CA GLY A 127 2.04 7.63 -4.18
C GLY A 127 0.55 7.33 -4.25
N MET A 128 -0.31 8.33 -4.08
CA MET A 128 -1.76 8.17 -4.20
C MET A 128 -2.18 7.70 -5.61
N ARG A 129 -1.60 8.28 -6.66
CA ARG A 129 -1.85 7.86 -8.04
C ARG A 129 -1.39 6.43 -8.30
N SER A 130 -0.20 6.06 -7.82
CA SER A 130 0.33 4.71 -7.97
C SER A 130 -0.54 3.66 -7.28
N VAL A 131 -0.94 3.91 -6.04
CA VAL A 131 -1.83 3.01 -5.28
C VAL A 131 -3.20 2.90 -5.96
N ALA A 132 -3.79 4.02 -6.40
CA ALA A 132 -5.07 4.03 -7.12
C ALA A 132 -5.01 3.19 -8.39
N CYS A 133 -3.98 3.38 -9.23
CA CYS A 133 -3.81 2.57 -10.45
C CYS A 133 -3.65 1.07 -10.17
N MET A 134 -3.00 0.70 -9.07
CA MET A 134 -2.83 -0.72 -8.69
C MET A 134 -4.14 -1.33 -8.16
N ILE A 135 -5.02 -0.53 -7.55
CA ILE A 135 -6.34 -0.97 -7.08
C ILE A 135 -7.34 -1.07 -8.23
N GLU A 136 -7.32 -0.13 -9.16
CA GLU A 136 -8.22 -0.11 -10.33
C GLU A 136 -7.88 -1.21 -11.36
N GLY A 137 -6.67 -1.73 -11.36
CA GLY A 137 -6.22 -2.80 -12.25
C GLY A 137 -6.85 -4.18 -11.97
N LEU A 138 -7.86 -4.19 -11.16
CA LEU A 138 -8.74 -5.32 -10.85
C LEU A 138 -10.11 -5.12 -11.52
#